data_da1ab05cf9b13e830f0bc66317854255
#
_entry.id   da1ab05cf9b13e830f0bc66317854255
#
_cell.length_a   1.000
_cell.length_b   1.000
_cell.length_c   1.000
_cell.angle_alpha   90.00
_cell.angle_beta   90.00
_cell.angle_gamma   90.00
#
_symmetry.space_group_name_H-M   'P 1'
#
loop_
_entity.id
_entity.type
_entity.pdbx_description
1 polymer ?
#
loop_
_entity_poly.entity_id
_entity_poly.type
_entity_poly.pdbx_seq_one_letter_code
_entity_poly.pdbx_strand_id
1 'polypeptide(L)'
;EMCIRDRALINDKILFGDYEIEVTDLIIINQSKTLPFQIEDSIETDENIRLKYRYLDLRRQPMKVNIMTRSNTFKSIRSIMNELNIFEIDTPTLIKSTPEGAKDFLVPSRKSPSNFYALPQSPQMYKQLFMMSGFPNYYQIAKCYRDEDSRKDRQPEFTQLDLEFSDASPEL
;
A
#
# COMPACT_ATOMS: atom_id res chain seq x y z
N GLU A 1 -20.49 19.48 6.91
CA GLU A 1 -21.58 20.20 7.65
C GLU A 1 -21.09 20.49 9.05
N MET A 2 -21.09 21.75 9.41
CA MET A 2 -20.82 22.18 10.78
C MET A 2 -22.19 22.34 11.46
N CYS A 3 -22.53 21.47 12.43
CA CYS A 3 -23.72 21.62 13.21
C CYS A 3 -23.50 22.77 14.22
N ILE A 4 -24.08 23.89 13.96
CA ILE A 4 -24.18 25.02 14.93
C ILE A 4 -25.39 24.75 15.82
N ARG A 5 -25.18 24.51 17.09
CA ARG A 5 -26.27 24.38 18.09
C ARG A 5 -26.31 25.61 19.00
N ASP A 6 -27.50 26.01 19.32
CA ASP A 6 -27.80 27.21 20.09
C ASP A 6 -28.09 26.98 21.60
N ARG A 7 -27.77 25.79 22.13
CA ARG A 7 -27.93 25.46 23.57
C ARG A 7 -26.83 24.50 24.05
N ALA A 8 -26.19 24.90 25.14
CA ALA A 8 -25.25 24.11 25.91
C ALA A 8 -25.92 22.87 26.52
N LEU A 9 -25.73 21.71 25.91
CA LEU A 9 -26.03 20.41 26.51
C LEU A 9 -24.74 19.63 26.55
N ILE A 10 -24.21 19.42 27.76
CA ILE A 10 -23.09 18.50 28.00
C ILE A 10 -23.45 17.14 27.40
N ASN A 11 -22.60 16.62 26.54
CA ASN A 11 -22.81 15.37 25.90
C ASN A 11 -21.56 14.46 26.06
N ASP A 12 -21.58 13.62 27.10
CA ASP A 12 -20.53 12.71 27.48
C ASP A 12 -20.19 11.67 26.38
N LYS A 13 -21.01 11.56 25.33
CA LYS A 13 -20.82 10.63 24.19
C LYS A 13 -19.99 11.21 23.06
N ILE A 14 -19.65 12.49 23.13
CA ILE A 14 -18.89 13.20 22.10
C ILE A 14 -17.57 13.65 22.69
N LEU A 15 -16.47 13.39 21.99
CA LEU A 15 -15.15 13.91 22.36
C LEU A 15 -15.23 15.45 22.41
N PHE A 16 -14.87 16.07 23.54
CA PHE A 16 -15.03 17.49 23.83
C PHE A 16 -16.51 17.97 23.97
N GLY A 17 -17.42 17.06 24.31
CA GLY A 17 -18.84 17.40 24.56
C GLY A 17 -19.11 18.28 25.75
N ASP A 18 -18.09 18.61 26.56
CA ASP A 18 -18.16 19.55 27.71
C ASP A 18 -18.10 21.02 27.26
N TYR A 19 -17.76 21.28 26.01
CA TYR A 19 -17.56 22.61 25.47
C TYR A 19 -18.55 22.90 24.35
N GLU A 20 -19.14 24.07 24.39
CA GLU A 20 -19.93 24.62 23.31
C GLU A 20 -19.28 25.92 22.82
N ILE A 21 -19.26 26.13 21.52
CA ILE A 21 -18.71 27.33 20.89
C ILE A 21 -19.86 28.11 20.30
N GLU A 22 -20.11 29.30 20.86
CA GLU A 22 -21.05 30.26 20.29
C GLU A 22 -20.40 30.96 19.10
N VAL A 23 -21.01 30.80 17.92
CA VAL A 23 -20.51 31.42 16.69
C VAL A 23 -21.13 32.79 16.54
N THR A 24 -20.32 33.84 16.70
CA THR A 24 -20.73 35.25 16.56
C THR A 24 -20.61 35.77 15.14
N ASP A 25 -19.72 35.20 14.33
CA ASP A 25 -19.53 35.53 12.91
C ASP A 25 -19.05 34.32 12.13
N LEU A 26 -19.46 34.19 10.87
CA LEU A 26 -19.09 33.10 9.97
C LEU A 26 -18.70 33.65 8.59
N ILE A 27 -17.42 33.55 8.27
CA ILE A 27 -16.89 33.92 6.95
C ILE A 27 -16.69 32.69 6.11
N ILE A 28 -17.41 32.57 5.00
CA ILE A 28 -17.24 31.51 4.03
C ILE A 28 -16.05 31.85 3.12
N ILE A 29 -14.90 31.23 3.37
CA ILE A 29 -13.67 31.46 2.60
C ILE A 29 -13.79 30.82 1.20
N ASN A 30 -14.40 29.62 1.12
CA ASN A 30 -14.57 28.91 -0.14
C ASN A 30 -15.79 27.98 -0.09
N GLN A 31 -16.36 27.71 -1.26
CA GLN A 31 -17.48 26.76 -1.40
C GLN A 31 -17.02 25.49 -2.12
N SER A 32 -17.53 24.35 -1.70
CA SER A 32 -17.32 23.08 -2.40
C SER A 32 -18.55 22.69 -3.21
N LYS A 33 -18.34 21.87 -4.25
CA LYS A 33 -19.43 21.20 -4.95
C LYS A 33 -20.02 20.12 -4.05
N THR A 34 -21.26 19.74 -4.31
CA THR A 34 -21.91 18.60 -3.65
C THR A 34 -21.06 17.34 -3.82
N LEU A 35 -20.83 16.62 -2.71
CA LEU A 35 -20.06 15.38 -2.74
C LEU A 35 -20.85 14.27 -3.47
N PRO A 36 -20.17 13.41 -4.24
CA PRO A 36 -20.80 12.27 -4.92
C PRO A 36 -21.31 11.20 -3.94
N PHE A 37 -20.80 11.18 -2.71
CA PHE A 37 -21.24 10.33 -1.60
C PHE A 37 -20.82 10.97 -0.25
N GLN A 38 -21.46 10.55 0.81
CA GLN A 38 -21.12 11.01 2.17
C GLN A 38 -19.80 10.38 2.64
N ILE A 39 -18.98 11.16 3.36
CA ILE A 39 -17.72 10.67 3.95
C ILE A 39 -18.04 10.11 5.34
N GLU A 40 -18.69 8.96 5.36
CA GLU A 40 -19.07 8.23 6.56
C GLU A 40 -18.42 6.85 6.56
N ASP A 41 -18.22 6.25 7.73
CA ASP A 41 -17.51 4.97 7.85
C ASP A 41 -18.35 3.80 7.33
N SER A 42 -19.66 3.84 7.52
CA SER A 42 -20.60 2.86 6.99
C SER A 42 -21.40 3.47 5.83
N ILE A 43 -21.01 3.18 4.60
CA ILE A 43 -21.71 3.63 3.39
C ILE A 43 -22.03 2.46 2.49
N GLU A 44 -23.22 2.51 1.86
CA GLU A 44 -23.66 1.55 0.83
C GLU A 44 -23.31 2.00 -0.60
N THR A 45 -22.46 2.99 -0.74
CA THR A 45 -22.06 3.53 -2.04
C THR A 45 -21.31 2.48 -2.85
N ASP A 46 -21.69 2.33 -4.13
CA ASP A 46 -21.07 1.43 -5.08
C ASP A 46 -19.55 1.62 -5.14
N GLU A 47 -18.81 0.51 -5.22
CA GLU A 47 -17.35 0.52 -5.22
C GLU A 47 -16.76 1.31 -6.39
N ASN A 48 -17.38 1.26 -7.57
CA ASN A 48 -16.90 2.00 -8.74
C ASN A 48 -16.95 3.52 -8.51
N ILE A 49 -17.97 4.01 -7.80
CA ILE A 49 -18.06 5.44 -7.44
C ILE A 49 -16.97 5.78 -6.44
N ARG A 50 -16.73 4.94 -5.44
CA ARG A 50 -15.65 5.13 -4.45
C ARG A 50 -14.26 5.08 -5.09
N LEU A 51 -14.05 4.20 -6.06
CA LEU A 51 -12.79 4.12 -6.82
C LEU A 51 -12.60 5.35 -7.71
N LYS A 52 -13.66 5.84 -8.37
CA LYS A 52 -13.61 7.05 -9.18
C LYS A 52 -13.26 8.30 -8.37
N TYR A 53 -13.77 8.40 -7.15
CA TYR A 53 -13.51 9.50 -6.23
C TYR A 53 -12.64 9.05 -5.05
N ARG A 54 -11.58 8.31 -5.34
CA ARG A 54 -10.73 7.64 -4.36
C ARG A 54 -10.22 8.57 -3.25
N TYR A 55 -9.91 9.81 -3.57
CA TYR A 55 -9.46 10.83 -2.63
C TYR A 55 -10.50 11.16 -1.55
N LEU A 56 -11.79 11.00 -1.83
CA LEU A 56 -12.87 11.12 -0.84
C LEU A 56 -13.00 9.84 0.00
N ASP A 57 -12.96 8.68 -0.65
CA ASP A 57 -13.05 7.39 0.04
C ASP A 57 -11.89 7.21 1.05
N LEU A 58 -10.69 7.66 0.69
CA LEU A 58 -9.52 7.62 1.58
C LEU A 58 -9.65 8.51 2.83
N ARG A 59 -10.64 9.40 2.91
CA ARG A 59 -10.93 10.19 4.12
C ARG A 59 -11.71 9.41 5.17
N ARG A 60 -12.29 8.28 4.82
CA ARG A 60 -13.03 7.42 5.74
C ARG A 60 -12.07 6.67 6.66
N GLN A 61 -12.46 6.46 7.92
CA GLN A 61 -11.61 5.78 8.89
C GLN A 61 -11.20 4.36 8.47
N PRO A 62 -12.09 3.47 7.97
CA PRO A 62 -11.68 2.14 7.54
C PRO A 62 -10.55 2.15 6.51
N MET A 63 -10.59 3.11 5.57
CA MET A 63 -9.55 3.23 4.54
C MET A 63 -8.23 3.78 5.10
N LYS A 64 -8.29 4.74 6.02
CA LYS A 64 -7.11 5.25 6.74
C LYS A 64 -6.46 4.14 7.57
N VAL A 65 -7.26 3.40 8.33
CA VAL A 65 -6.78 2.28 9.15
C VAL A 65 -6.05 1.26 8.29
N ASN A 66 -6.60 0.86 7.14
CA ASN A 66 -5.96 -0.10 6.23
C ASN A 66 -4.57 0.37 5.77
N ILE A 67 -4.45 1.65 5.37
CA ILE A 67 -3.17 2.22 4.93
C ILE A 67 -2.18 2.31 6.09
N MET A 68 -2.64 2.75 7.26
CA MET A 68 -1.80 2.84 8.46
C MET A 68 -1.32 1.46 8.91
N THR A 69 -2.20 0.46 8.91
CA THR A 69 -1.85 -0.92 9.24
C THR A 69 -0.77 -1.45 8.30
N ARG A 70 -0.92 -1.25 6.98
CA ARG A 70 0.11 -1.62 6.01
C ARG A 70 1.45 -0.92 6.29
N SER A 71 1.41 0.37 6.57
CA SER A 71 2.62 1.15 6.91
C SER A 71 3.31 0.62 8.18
N ASN A 72 2.52 0.35 9.22
CA ASN A 72 3.04 -0.18 10.48
C ASN A 72 3.59 -1.61 10.32
N THR A 73 2.94 -2.44 9.50
CA THR A 73 3.45 -3.77 9.16
C THR A 73 4.85 -3.68 8.54
N PHE A 74 5.05 -2.78 7.57
CA PHE A 74 6.38 -2.62 6.96
C PHE A 74 7.44 -2.10 7.96
N LYS A 75 7.06 -1.21 8.87
CA LYS A 75 7.97 -0.77 9.94
C LYS A 75 8.37 -1.93 10.84
N SER A 76 7.41 -2.75 11.26
CA SER A 76 7.67 -3.92 12.12
C SER A 76 8.55 -4.95 11.41
N ILE A 77 8.31 -5.23 10.13
CA ILE A 77 9.16 -6.11 9.32
C ILE A 77 10.60 -5.59 9.33
N ARG A 78 10.83 -4.32 9.01
CA ARG A 78 12.17 -3.73 8.99
C ARG A 78 12.86 -3.78 10.35
N SER A 79 12.12 -3.53 11.43
CA SER A 79 12.68 -3.64 12.79
C SER A 79 13.18 -5.06 13.07
N ILE A 80 12.33 -6.07 12.82
CA ILE A 80 12.67 -7.48 13.03
C ILE A 80 13.86 -7.91 12.18
N MET A 81 13.86 -7.56 10.88
CA MET A 81 14.95 -7.94 9.98
C MET A 81 16.27 -7.27 10.38
N ASN A 82 16.22 -6.02 10.86
CA ASN A 82 17.39 -5.34 11.39
C ASN A 82 17.92 -5.97 12.68
N GLU A 83 17.03 -6.37 13.60
CA GLU A 83 17.41 -7.08 14.83
C GLU A 83 18.06 -8.45 14.53
N LEU A 84 17.62 -9.10 13.45
CA LEU A 84 18.18 -10.36 12.97
C LEU A 84 19.45 -10.18 12.09
N ASN A 85 19.90 -8.93 11.87
CA ASN A 85 21.03 -8.60 10.98
C ASN A 85 20.86 -9.14 9.55
N ILE A 86 19.65 -9.09 9.00
CA ILE A 86 19.35 -9.45 7.62
C ILE A 86 19.41 -8.19 6.75
N PHE A 87 20.15 -8.23 5.63
CA PHE A 87 20.36 -7.09 4.74
C PHE A 87 19.13 -6.79 3.89
N GLU A 88 18.62 -5.54 3.94
CA GLU A 88 17.63 -5.04 2.98
C GLU A 88 18.34 -4.62 1.70
N ILE A 89 18.05 -5.30 0.58
CA ILE A 89 18.68 -5.01 -0.70
C ILE A 89 17.60 -4.86 -1.77
N ASP A 90 17.53 -3.67 -2.38
CA ASP A 90 16.62 -3.41 -3.49
C ASP A 90 17.15 -3.97 -4.81
N THR A 91 16.26 -4.57 -5.58
CA THR A 91 16.57 -5.13 -6.90
C THR A 91 15.91 -4.33 -8.03
N PRO A 92 16.48 -4.33 -9.24
CA PRO A 92 15.85 -3.70 -10.39
C PRO A 92 14.48 -4.27 -10.73
N THR A 93 13.59 -3.41 -11.24
CA THR A 93 12.24 -3.80 -11.70
C THR A 93 12.11 -3.83 -13.23
N LEU A 94 13.02 -3.20 -13.98
CA LEU A 94 13.11 -3.35 -15.44
C LEU A 94 14.18 -4.39 -15.75
N ILE A 95 13.77 -5.64 -15.90
CA ILE A 95 14.67 -6.78 -16.02
C ILE A 95 14.50 -7.48 -17.37
N LYS A 96 15.31 -8.48 -17.62
CA LYS A 96 15.11 -9.44 -18.71
C LYS A 96 14.02 -10.43 -18.30
N SER A 97 13.17 -10.82 -19.25
CA SER A 97 12.20 -11.90 -19.04
C SER A 97 12.85 -13.16 -18.49
N THR A 98 12.23 -13.75 -17.48
CA THR A 98 12.69 -14.97 -16.82
C THR A 98 11.64 -16.08 -16.99
N PRO A 99 12.06 -17.33 -17.24
CA PRO A 99 11.12 -18.44 -17.42
C PRO A 99 10.54 -18.90 -16.08
N GLU A 100 9.74 -18.05 -15.44
CA GLU A 100 8.97 -18.39 -14.24
C GLU A 100 7.55 -18.84 -14.63
N GLY A 101 6.77 -19.35 -13.69
CA GLY A 101 5.50 -20.03 -13.98
C GLY A 101 4.37 -19.17 -14.55
N ALA A 102 4.40 -17.84 -14.34
CA ALA A 102 3.42 -16.90 -14.85
C ALA A 102 3.89 -16.23 -16.16
N LYS A 103 2.98 -15.48 -16.82
CA LYS A 103 3.37 -14.59 -17.91
C LYS A 103 3.93 -13.29 -17.36
N ASP A 104 4.92 -12.74 -18.09
CA ASP A 104 5.53 -11.47 -17.75
C ASP A 104 4.73 -10.30 -18.30
N PHE A 105 4.66 -9.21 -17.53
CA PHE A 105 4.30 -7.89 -18.08
C PHE A 105 5.51 -7.31 -18.82
N LEU A 106 5.34 -7.01 -20.10
CA LEU A 106 6.41 -6.53 -20.96
C LEU A 106 6.37 -5.00 -21.09
N VAL A 107 7.54 -4.37 -21.02
CA VAL A 107 7.72 -2.94 -21.20
C VAL A 107 8.56 -2.68 -22.44
N PRO A 108 8.02 -2.04 -23.51
CA PRO A 108 8.79 -1.78 -24.72
C PRO A 108 10.00 -0.87 -24.49
N SER A 109 11.14 -1.23 -25.10
CA SER A 109 12.35 -0.42 -25.03
C SER A 109 12.36 0.65 -26.11
N ARG A 110 12.43 1.94 -25.72
CA ARG A 110 12.58 3.04 -26.68
C ARG A 110 13.96 3.08 -27.35
N LYS A 111 15.00 2.61 -26.61
CA LYS A 111 16.39 2.66 -27.08
C LYS A 111 16.74 1.51 -28.04
N SER A 112 15.99 0.43 -27.98
CA SER A 112 16.25 -0.78 -28.78
C SER A 112 14.93 -1.28 -29.35
N PRO A 113 14.55 -0.86 -30.55
CA PRO A 113 13.31 -1.30 -31.20
C PRO A 113 13.23 -2.82 -31.26
N SER A 114 12.02 -3.36 -31.07
CA SER A 114 11.71 -4.79 -31.02
C SER A 114 12.23 -5.53 -29.78
N ASN A 115 12.85 -4.83 -28.82
CA ASN A 115 13.24 -5.41 -27.55
C ASN A 115 12.33 -4.91 -26.41
N PHE A 116 12.20 -5.72 -25.36
CA PHE A 116 11.34 -5.47 -24.22
C PHE A 116 12.09 -5.73 -22.93
N TYR A 117 11.78 -4.95 -21.92
CA TYR A 117 12.01 -5.31 -20.53
C TYR A 117 10.82 -6.11 -20.04
N ALA A 118 11.00 -6.88 -18.98
CA ALA A 118 9.94 -7.51 -18.22
C ALA A 118 9.87 -6.92 -16.81
N LEU A 119 8.66 -6.89 -16.22
CA LEU A 119 8.50 -6.63 -14.80
C LEU A 119 8.70 -7.94 -14.01
N PRO A 120 9.35 -7.91 -12.83
CA PRO A 120 9.73 -9.12 -12.11
C PRO A 120 8.51 -9.85 -11.54
N GLN A 121 8.43 -11.15 -11.75
CA GLN A 121 7.47 -12.02 -11.06
C GLN A 121 7.89 -12.26 -9.60
N SER A 122 9.19 -12.28 -9.35
CA SER A 122 9.87 -12.29 -8.07
C SER A 122 11.33 -11.83 -8.27
N PRO A 123 12.07 -11.44 -7.22
CA PRO A 123 13.49 -11.10 -7.31
C PRO A 123 14.42 -12.33 -7.38
N GLN A 124 13.92 -13.50 -7.79
CA GLN A 124 14.59 -14.81 -7.70
C GLN A 124 16.03 -14.82 -8.25
N MET A 125 16.25 -14.28 -9.44
CA MET A 125 17.59 -14.25 -10.03
C MET A 125 18.57 -13.40 -9.23
N TYR A 126 18.12 -12.26 -8.72
CA TYR A 126 18.98 -11.34 -7.99
C TYR A 126 19.34 -11.87 -6.60
N LYS A 127 18.38 -12.42 -5.86
CA LYS A 127 18.67 -12.99 -4.55
C LYS A 127 19.63 -14.18 -4.63
N GLN A 128 19.51 -15.05 -5.65
CA GLN A 128 20.50 -16.10 -5.91
C GLN A 128 21.87 -15.51 -6.25
N LEU A 129 21.93 -14.43 -7.04
CA LEU A 129 23.17 -13.75 -7.36
C LEU A 129 23.86 -13.22 -6.10
N PHE A 130 23.11 -12.66 -5.15
CA PHE A 130 23.66 -12.20 -3.86
C PHE A 130 24.25 -13.36 -3.06
N MET A 131 23.56 -14.49 -2.96
CA MET A 131 24.08 -15.68 -2.28
C MET A 131 25.37 -16.18 -2.93
N MET A 132 25.41 -16.25 -4.27
CA MET A 132 26.62 -16.63 -5.03
C MET A 132 27.75 -15.60 -4.87
N SER A 133 27.45 -14.35 -4.58
CA SER A 133 28.42 -13.29 -4.37
C SER A 133 28.94 -13.20 -2.92
N GLY A 134 28.52 -14.13 -2.05
CA GLY A 134 29.00 -14.24 -0.67
C GLY A 134 28.21 -13.42 0.36
N PHE A 135 27.03 -12.91 0.00
CA PHE A 135 26.13 -12.34 1.00
C PHE A 135 25.52 -13.47 1.84
N PRO A 136 25.54 -13.40 3.17
CA PRO A 136 25.02 -14.47 4.02
C PRO A 136 23.48 -14.54 4.01
N ASN A 137 22.83 -13.40 3.80
CA ASN A 137 21.38 -13.27 3.81
C ASN A 137 20.93 -12.05 3.01
N TYR A 138 19.65 -12.01 2.73
CA TYR A 138 18.99 -10.94 2.00
C TYR A 138 17.52 -10.91 2.39
N TYR A 139 16.93 -9.71 2.44
CA TYR A 139 15.49 -9.54 2.31
C TYR A 139 15.13 -8.32 1.49
N GLN A 140 13.90 -8.33 0.98
CA GLN A 140 13.32 -7.18 0.28
C GLN A 140 11.79 -7.16 0.48
N ILE A 141 11.22 -5.98 0.64
CA ILE A 141 9.78 -5.78 0.47
C ILE A 141 9.54 -5.52 -1.01
N ALA A 142 9.49 -6.59 -1.78
CA ALA A 142 9.53 -6.56 -3.24
C ALA A 142 8.15 -6.31 -3.87
N LYS A 143 8.12 -5.48 -4.92
CA LYS A 143 7.01 -5.39 -5.85
C LYS A 143 7.12 -6.50 -6.90
N CYS A 144 6.07 -7.30 -6.99
CA CYS A 144 6.00 -8.45 -7.90
C CYS A 144 4.80 -8.31 -8.83
N TYR A 145 4.96 -8.82 -10.05
CA TYR A 145 4.01 -8.67 -11.14
C TYR A 145 3.79 -10.02 -11.84
N ARG A 146 2.55 -10.45 -11.96
CA ARG A 146 2.21 -11.70 -12.65
C ARG A 146 0.97 -11.50 -13.50
N ASP A 147 1.09 -11.73 -14.79
CA ASP A 147 -0.03 -11.70 -15.73
C ASP A 147 -0.72 -13.07 -15.73
N GLU A 148 -1.56 -13.25 -14.72
CA GLU A 148 -2.35 -14.45 -14.47
C GLU A 148 -3.84 -14.11 -14.42
N ASP A 149 -4.68 -15.14 -14.54
CA ASP A 149 -6.12 -15.00 -14.38
C ASP A 149 -6.47 -14.45 -12.99
N SER A 150 -7.25 -13.39 -12.98
CA SER A 150 -7.72 -12.75 -11.75
C SER A 150 -8.56 -13.71 -10.92
N ARG A 151 -8.21 -13.83 -9.63
CA ARG A 151 -9.01 -14.55 -8.63
C ARG A 151 -9.32 -13.59 -7.48
N LYS A 152 -10.27 -13.96 -6.63
CA LYS A 152 -10.73 -13.10 -5.52
C LYS A 152 -9.60 -12.57 -4.63
N ASP A 153 -8.55 -13.35 -4.45
CA ASP A 153 -7.41 -13.12 -3.56
C ASP A 153 -6.09 -12.86 -4.29
N ARG A 154 -6.11 -12.74 -5.65
CA ARG A 154 -4.92 -12.53 -6.46
C ARG A 154 -4.99 -11.21 -7.21
N GLN A 155 -3.91 -10.44 -7.09
CA GLN A 155 -3.70 -9.18 -7.80
C GLN A 155 -2.55 -9.36 -8.81
N PRO A 156 -2.62 -8.73 -10.00
CA PRO A 156 -1.54 -8.76 -10.98
C PRO A 156 -0.27 -8.06 -10.48
N GLU A 157 -0.43 -7.08 -9.59
CA GLU A 157 0.65 -6.43 -8.83
C GLU A 157 0.45 -6.67 -7.35
N PHE A 158 1.45 -7.18 -6.68
CA PHE A 158 1.41 -7.45 -5.24
C PHE A 158 2.77 -7.22 -4.59
N THR A 159 2.81 -7.25 -3.26
CA THR A 159 4.03 -7.05 -2.50
C THR A 159 4.38 -8.33 -1.75
N GLN A 160 5.64 -8.75 -1.83
CA GLN A 160 6.17 -9.89 -1.07
C GLN A 160 7.20 -9.40 -0.05
N LEU A 161 7.22 -10.01 1.12
CA LEU A 161 8.43 -10.08 1.92
C LEU A 161 9.23 -11.27 1.38
N ASP A 162 10.31 -10.98 0.67
CA ASP A 162 11.17 -11.98 0.06
C ASP A 162 12.47 -12.09 0.85
N LEU A 163 12.89 -13.31 1.16
CA LEU A 163 14.11 -13.61 1.93
C LEU A 163 14.91 -14.68 1.21
N GLU A 164 16.24 -14.65 1.42
CA GLU A 164 17.16 -15.70 0.98
C GLU A 164 18.32 -15.81 1.97
N PHE A 165 18.79 -17.03 2.20
CA PHE A 165 19.90 -17.34 3.09
C PHE A 165 20.88 -18.29 2.38
N SER A 166 22.20 -18.04 2.51
CA SER A 166 23.22 -18.90 1.89
C SER A 166 23.38 -20.23 2.63
N ASP A 167 23.27 -20.21 3.95
CA ASP A 167 23.48 -21.36 4.82
C ASP A 167 22.31 -21.48 5.82
N ALA A 168 21.20 -22.05 5.36
CA ALA A 168 20.04 -22.28 6.22
C ALA A 168 20.18 -23.61 6.97
N SER A 169 20.11 -23.56 8.31
CA SER A 169 19.93 -24.75 9.14
C SER A 169 18.46 -24.93 9.52
N PRO A 170 18.02 -26.15 9.90
CA PRO A 170 16.64 -26.37 10.37
C PRO A 170 16.26 -25.61 11.64
N GLU A 171 17.23 -24.97 12.30
CA GLU A 171 17.08 -24.23 13.56
C GLU A 171 16.94 -22.71 13.36
N LEU A 172 16.97 -22.27 12.11
CA LEU A 172 16.82 -20.86 11.70
C LEU A 172 15.35 -20.49 11.41
#